data_d740e58e7f8836471e27a042f1961df2
#
_entry.id   d740e58e7f8836471e27a042f1961df2
#
_cell.length_a   1.000
_cell.length_b   1.000
_cell.length_c   1.000
_cell.angle_alpha   90.00
_cell.angle_beta   90.00
_cell.angle_gamma   90.00
#
_symmetry.space_group_name_H-M   'P 1'
#
loop_
_entity.id
_entity.type
_entity.pdbx_description
1 polymer ?
#
loop_
_entity_poly.entity_id
_entity_poly.type
_entity_poly.pdbx_seq_one_letter_code
_entity_poly.pdbx_strand_id
1 'polypeptide(L)'
;MKTLTLLLALSTLSAHAVTERETVAATILAEARGEGEAGMYAVACVIQKRAITRKLSAEKVCLQKMQFSCNNNGVQISLLKTPQAEYALRLADALDKLELSFAGDANHYHTKNVSPKWAKGQKPVKTIGNHVFYKL
;
A
#
# COMPACT_ATOMS: atom_id res chain seq x y z
N MET A 1 9.70 51.87 34.50
CA MET A 1 8.88 51.23 33.45
C MET A 1 9.45 49.85 33.20
N LYS A 2 8.67 48.83 33.49
CA LYS A 2 9.05 47.43 33.18
C LYS A 2 8.53 47.10 31.81
N THR A 3 9.42 46.93 30.84
CA THR A 3 9.08 46.42 29.50
C THR A 3 8.79 44.94 29.59
N LEU A 4 7.54 44.57 29.38
CA LEU A 4 7.12 43.17 29.30
C LEU A 4 7.49 42.65 27.89
N THR A 5 8.57 41.89 27.79
CA THR A 5 8.94 41.22 26.56
C THR A 5 8.05 39.97 26.41
N LEU A 6 7.04 40.06 25.53
CA LEU A 6 6.21 38.92 25.19
C LEU A 6 7.02 37.98 24.30
N LEU A 7 7.53 36.90 24.88
CA LEU A 7 8.15 35.82 24.12
C LEU A 7 7.06 35.06 23.41
N LEU A 8 6.87 35.35 22.10
CA LEU A 8 6.04 34.50 21.24
C LEU A 8 6.80 33.20 21.04
N ALA A 9 6.40 32.14 21.74
CA ALA A 9 6.82 30.78 21.41
C ALA A 9 6.16 30.41 20.07
N LEU A 10 6.92 30.53 18.98
CA LEU A 10 6.54 29.87 17.72
C LEU A 10 6.66 28.38 17.97
N SER A 11 5.54 27.71 18.24
CA SER A 11 5.44 26.27 18.10
C SER A 11 5.52 25.95 16.61
N THR A 12 6.71 25.60 16.14
CA THR A 12 6.88 25.01 14.83
C THR A 12 6.18 23.65 14.87
N LEU A 13 4.97 23.56 14.27
CA LEU A 13 4.40 22.29 13.90
C LEU A 13 5.35 21.68 12.86
N SER A 14 6.25 20.78 13.31
CA SER A 14 7.02 19.99 12.38
C SER A 14 6.05 19.09 11.63
N ALA A 15 5.99 19.24 10.29
CA ALA A 15 5.23 18.34 9.45
C ALA A 15 5.74 16.92 9.71
N HIS A 16 4.82 16.01 10.12
CA HIS A 16 5.14 14.60 10.32
C HIS A 16 5.56 13.98 9.00
N ALA A 17 6.78 13.46 8.91
CA ALA A 17 7.23 12.72 7.75
C ALA A 17 6.46 11.40 7.65
N VAL A 18 6.00 11.05 6.43
CA VAL A 18 5.29 9.80 6.17
C VAL A 18 6.25 8.63 6.43
N THR A 19 5.83 7.71 7.29
CA THR A 19 6.62 6.52 7.64
C THR A 19 6.48 5.42 6.57
N GLU A 20 7.40 4.46 6.56
CA GLU A 20 7.29 3.26 5.72
C GLU A 20 5.97 2.53 5.96
N ARG A 21 5.61 2.33 7.22
CA ARG A 21 4.35 1.71 7.64
C ARG A 21 3.14 2.42 7.05
N GLU A 22 3.11 3.73 7.13
CA GLU A 22 2.03 4.55 6.59
C GLU A 22 1.96 4.50 5.07
N THR A 23 3.10 4.50 4.40
CA THR A 23 3.17 4.36 2.93
C THR A 23 2.58 3.03 2.49
N VAL A 24 2.96 1.94 3.12
CA VAL A 24 2.45 0.60 2.78
C VAL A 24 0.94 0.50 3.07
N ALA A 25 0.51 0.94 4.24
CA ALA A 25 -0.91 0.90 4.61
C ALA A 25 -1.77 1.76 3.68
N ALA A 26 -1.35 2.97 3.36
CA ALA A 26 -2.07 3.85 2.44
C ALA A 26 -2.15 3.25 1.02
N THR A 27 -1.10 2.57 0.58
CA THR A 27 -1.09 1.86 -0.72
C THR A 27 -2.11 0.72 -0.73
N ILE A 28 -2.12 -0.12 0.31
CA ILE A 28 -3.11 -1.20 0.45
C ILE A 28 -4.54 -0.64 0.42
N LEU A 29 -4.79 0.44 1.15
CA LEU A 29 -6.10 1.10 1.19
C LEU A 29 -6.50 1.66 -0.18
N ALA A 30 -5.60 2.36 -0.85
CA ALA A 30 -5.86 2.93 -2.17
C ALA A 30 -6.21 1.85 -3.20
N GLU A 31 -5.54 0.71 -3.11
CA GLU A 31 -5.72 -0.39 -4.06
C GLU A 31 -6.94 -1.28 -3.73
N ALA A 32 -7.27 -1.47 -2.48
CA ALA A 32 -8.17 -2.55 -2.10
C ALA A 32 -9.14 -2.28 -0.93
N ARG A 33 -9.27 -1.05 -0.41
CA ARG A 33 -10.18 -0.82 0.72
C ARG A 33 -11.64 -1.20 0.43
N GLY A 34 -12.07 -1.12 -0.83
CA GLY A 34 -13.42 -1.51 -1.27
C GLY A 34 -13.59 -3.00 -1.50
N GLU A 35 -12.51 -3.79 -1.43
CA GLU A 35 -12.50 -5.23 -1.67
C GLU A 35 -12.60 -6.06 -0.38
N GLY A 36 -12.72 -5.42 0.77
CA GLY A 36 -12.73 -6.09 2.05
C GLY A 36 -11.36 -6.59 2.51
N GLU A 37 -11.33 -7.27 3.65
CA GLU A 37 -10.09 -7.73 4.27
C GLU A 37 -9.32 -8.73 3.39
N ALA A 38 -10.03 -9.64 2.72
CA ALA A 38 -9.40 -10.62 1.83
C ALA A 38 -8.67 -9.95 0.66
N GLY A 39 -9.29 -8.94 0.03
CA GLY A 39 -8.67 -8.18 -1.05
C GLY A 39 -7.47 -7.37 -0.58
N MET A 40 -7.56 -6.74 0.58
CA MET A 40 -6.46 -6.00 1.19
C MET A 40 -5.28 -6.93 1.54
N TYR A 41 -5.58 -8.10 2.11
CA TYR A 41 -4.57 -9.12 2.41
C TYR A 41 -3.85 -9.58 1.14
N ALA A 42 -4.58 -9.83 0.07
CA ALA A 42 -4.02 -10.27 -1.20
C ALA A 42 -3.10 -9.21 -1.82
N VAL A 43 -3.47 -7.93 -1.78
CA VAL A 43 -2.61 -6.82 -2.25
C VAL A 43 -1.34 -6.74 -1.39
N ALA A 44 -1.47 -6.87 -0.07
CA ALA A 44 -0.31 -6.91 0.83
C ALA A 44 0.64 -8.07 0.48
N CYS A 45 0.11 -9.24 0.12
CA CYS A 45 0.90 -10.37 -0.35
C CYS A 45 1.71 -10.03 -1.61
N VAL A 46 1.12 -9.33 -2.58
CA VAL A 46 1.83 -8.89 -3.79
C VAL A 46 2.95 -7.90 -3.45
N ILE A 47 2.70 -6.95 -2.57
CA ILE A 47 3.73 -6.01 -2.09
C ILE A 47 4.91 -6.78 -1.50
N GLN A 48 4.64 -7.71 -0.59
CA GLN A 48 5.67 -8.52 0.07
C GLN A 48 6.41 -9.41 -0.93
N LYS A 49 5.71 -10.05 -1.85
CA LYS A 49 6.31 -10.87 -2.91
C LYS A 49 7.31 -10.07 -3.76
N ARG A 50 6.92 -8.87 -4.15
CA ARG A 50 7.79 -7.96 -4.90
C ARG A 50 8.99 -7.50 -4.07
N ALA A 51 8.79 -7.20 -2.78
CA ALA A 51 9.86 -6.80 -1.87
C ALA A 51 10.94 -7.91 -1.76
N ILE A 52 10.52 -9.15 -1.56
CA ILE A 52 11.41 -10.32 -1.49
C ILE A 52 12.14 -10.51 -2.82
N THR A 53 11.41 -10.57 -3.92
CA THR A 53 11.96 -10.88 -5.24
C THR A 53 12.94 -9.81 -5.74
N ARG A 54 12.61 -8.54 -5.49
CA ARG A 54 13.42 -7.39 -5.93
C ARG A 54 14.48 -6.97 -4.92
N LYS A 55 14.49 -7.56 -3.72
CA LYS A 55 15.37 -7.19 -2.60
C LYS A 55 15.25 -5.70 -2.26
N LEU A 56 14.02 -5.24 -2.16
CA LEU A 56 13.68 -3.85 -1.82
C LEU A 56 12.84 -3.81 -0.55
N SER A 57 12.82 -2.68 0.13
CA SER A 57 11.84 -2.45 1.20
C SER A 57 10.43 -2.39 0.61
N ALA A 58 9.43 -2.70 1.41
CA ALA A 58 8.03 -2.60 1.00
C ALA A 58 7.67 -1.16 0.60
N GLU A 59 8.20 -0.16 1.29
CA GLU A 59 8.04 1.26 0.93
C GLU A 59 8.55 1.53 -0.48
N LYS A 60 9.77 1.08 -0.80
CA LYS A 60 10.35 1.26 -2.14
C LYS A 60 9.51 0.57 -3.21
N VAL A 61 8.97 -0.62 -2.93
CA VAL A 61 8.05 -1.31 -3.84
C VAL A 61 6.81 -0.47 -4.10
N CYS A 62 6.20 0.09 -3.05
CA CYS A 62 5.00 0.92 -3.17
C CYS A 62 5.25 2.21 -3.95
N LEU A 63 6.45 2.77 -3.84
CA LEU A 63 6.82 4.04 -4.49
C LEU A 63 7.44 3.88 -5.87
N GLN A 64 7.71 2.65 -6.33
CA GLN A 64 8.23 2.42 -7.67
C GLN A 64 7.26 2.99 -8.72
N LYS A 65 7.83 3.77 -9.66
CA LYS A 65 7.06 4.41 -10.74
C LYS A 65 6.25 3.35 -11.52
N MET A 66 4.97 3.63 -11.76
CA MET A 66 4.04 2.79 -12.54
C MET A 66 3.67 1.45 -11.89
N GLN A 67 4.13 1.14 -10.68
CA GLN A 67 3.75 -0.10 -10.01
C GLN A 67 2.42 0.02 -9.27
N PHE A 68 2.24 1.14 -8.55
CA PHE A 68 0.99 1.50 -7.89
C PHE A 68 0.63 2.93 -8.29
N SER A 69 -0.26 3.07 -9.26
CA SER A 69 -0.65 4.36 -9.83
C SER A 69 -1.24 5.32 -8.79
N CYS A 70 -1.81 4.78 -7.71
CA CYS A 70 -2.31 5.58 -6.59
C CYS A 70 -1.23 6.47 -5.95
N ASN A 71 0.04 6.10 -6.07
CA ASN A 71 1.17 6.84 -5.50
C ASN A 71 1.89 7.76 -6.49
N ASN A 72 1.45 7.84 -7.75
CA ASN A 72 2.13 8.65 -8.77
C ASN A 72 2.17 10.15 -8.43
N ASN A 73 1.18 10.65 -7.67
CA ASN A 73 1.10 12.03 -7.19
C ASN A 73 1.35 12.14 -5.68
N GLY A 74 2.06 11.18 -5.11
CA GLY A 74 2.33 11.09 -3.68
C GLY A 74 1.41 10.14 -2.95
N VAL A 75 1.80 9.77 -1.75
CA VAL A 75 1.04 8.85 -0.90
C VAL A 75 -0.25 9.50 -0.41
N GLN A 76 -1.37 8.79 -0.54
CA GLN A 76 -2.69 9.28 -0.11
C GLN A 76 -2.87 9.06 1.40
N ILE A 77 -2.17 9.85 2.21
CA ILE A 77 -2.15 9.69 3.67
C ILE A 77 -3.53 9.89 4.32
N SER A 78 -4.42 10.62 3.67
CA SER A 78 -5.81 10.83 4.14
C SER A 78 -6.59 9.51 4.25
N LEU A 79 -6.21 8.48 3.50
CA LEU A 79 -6.82 7.15 3.60
C LEU A 79 -6.64 6.49 4.97
N LEU A 80 -5.62 6.90 5.72
CA LEU A 80 -5.39 6.41 7.10
C LEU A 80 -6.46 6.88 8.10
N LYS A 81 -7.38 7.75 7.67
CA LYS A 81 -8.56 8.17 8.44
C LYS A 81 -9.82 7.37 8.09
N THR A 82 -9.72 6.40 7.18
CA THR A 82 -10.84 5.53 6.80
C THR A 82 -11.04 4.40 7.81
N PRO A 83 -12.25 3.80 7.88
CA PRO A 83 -12.51 2.69 8.82
C PRO A 83 -11.61 1.48 8.64
N GLN A 84 -11.11 1.24 7.41
CA GLN A 84 -10.25 0.10 7.10
C GLN A 84 -8.78 0.32 7.45
N ALA A 85 -8.40 1.52 7.89
CA ALA A 85 -7.00 1.91 8.11
C ALA A 85 -6.31 1.03 9.17
N GLU A 86 -7.00 0.67 10.26
CA GLU A 86 -6.44 -0.18 11.31
C GLU A 86 -5.99 -1.53 10.76
N TYR A 87 -6.81 -2.17 9.95
CA TYR A 87 -6.46 -3.45 9.33
C TYR A 87 -5.28 -3.30 8.36
N ALA A 88 -5.28 -2.26 7.53
CA ALA A 88 -4.17 -1.98 6.61
C ALA A 88 -2.85 -1.74 7.35
N LEU A 89 -2.88 -1.01 8.47
CA LEU A 89 -1.70 -0.79 9.31
C LEU A 89 -1.19 -2.09 9.94
N ARG A 90 -2.08 -2.96 10.38
CA ARG A 90 -1.69 -4.30 10.87
C ARG A 90 -1.07 -5.15 9.78
N LEU A 91 -1.57 -5.09 8.55
CA LEU A 91 -0.95 -5.78 7.41
C LEU A 91 0.45 -5.23 7.13
N ALA A 92 0.62 -3.90 7.15
CA ALA A 92 1.92 -3.28 6.97
C ALA A 92 2.95 -3.73 8.02
N ASP A 93 2.50 -3.94 9.27
CA ASP A 93 3.35 -4.42 10.37
C ASP A 93 3.71 -5.91 10.25
N ALA A 94 2.90 -6.69 9.54
CA ALA A 94 2.99 -8.14 9.50
C ALA A 94 3.38 -8.70 8.12
N LEU A 95 3.95 -7.88 7.24
CA LEU A 95 4.27 -8.29 5.86
C LEU A 95 5.13 -9.57 5.80
N ASP A 96 6.12 -9.69 6.67
CA ASP A 96 7.00 -10.87 6.77
C ASP A 96 6.32 -12.14 7.28
N LYS A 97 5.09 -12.01 7.81
CA LYS A 97 4.30 -13.12 8.35
C LYS A 97 3.11 -13.50 7.48
N LEU A 98 2.91 -12.82 6.34
CA LEU A 98 1.79 -13.11 5.45
C LEU A 98 1.96 -14.45 4.75
N GLU A 99 0.84 -15.16 4.57
CA GLU A 99 0.79 -16.35 3.73
C GLU A 99 0.66 -15.94 2.25
N LEU A 100 1.80 -15.88 1.54
CA LEU A 100 1.82 -15.44 0.15
C LEU A 100 1.00 -16.35 -0.77
N SER A 101 0.85 -17.62 -0.41
CA SER A 101 0.01 -18.59 -1.13
C SER A 101 -1.47 -18.21 -1.13
N PHE A 102 -1.92 -17.37 -0.20
CA PHE A 102 -3.29 -16.84 -0.21
C PHE A 102 -3.62 -16.12 -1.52
N ALA A 103 -2.67 -15.40 -2.09
CA ALA A 103 -2.77 -14.76 -3.40
C ALA A 103 -2.11 -15.60 -4.52
N GLY A 104 -1.86 -16.89 -4.29
CA GLY A 104 -1.22 -17.79 -5.26
C GLY A 104 0.25 -17.45 -5.54
N ASP A 105 0.96 -16.87 -4.58
CA ASP A 105 2.33 -16.34 -4.77
C ASP A 105 2.44 -15.31 -5.90
N ALA A 106 1.36 -14.61 -6.16
CA ALA A 106 1.26 -13.63 -7.25
C ALA A 106 2.18 -12.43 -7.04
N ASN A 107 2.67 -11.91 -8.17
CA ASN A 107 3.45 -10.67 -8.23
C ASN A 107 2.81 -9.61 -9.12
N HIS A 108 1.67 -9.92 -9.74
CA HIS A 108 0.88 -9.03 -10.59
C HIS A 108 -0.61 -9.22 -10.32
N TYR A 109 -1.36 -8.15 -10.50
CA TYR A 109 -2.82 -8.22 -10.51
C TYR A 109 -3.42 -7.08 -11.33
N HIS A 110 -4.66 -7.25 -11.74
CA HIS A 110 -5.50 -6.20 -12.31
C HIS A 110 -6.94 -6.37 -11.86
N THR A 111 -7.76 -5.35 -11.99
CA THR A 111 -9.20 -5.45 -11.78
C THR A 111 -9.87 -6.12 -12.97
N LYS A 112 -11.02 -6.77 -12.74
CA LYS A 112 -11.74 -7.51 -13.78
C LYS A 112 -12.17 -6.66 -14.98
N ASN A 113 -12.34 -5.35 -14.79
CA ASN A 113 -12.78 -4.43 -15.84
C ASN A 113 -11.66 -3.87 -16.73
N VAL A 114 -10.42 -4.26 -16.49
CA VAL A 114 -9.28 -3.88 -17.33
C VAL A 114 -8.62 -5.11 -17.94
N SER A 115 -7.97 -4.95 -19.09
CA SER A 115 -7.25 -6.00 -19.81
C SER A 115 -5.85 -5.49 -20.16
N PRO A 116 -4.91 -5.48 -19.20
CA PRO A 116 -3.57 -4.99 -19.47
C PRO A 116 -2.84 -5.91 -20.45
N LYS A 117 -1.96 -5.31 -21.25
CA LYS A 117 -1.22 -6.06 -22.28
C LYS A 117 -0.39 -7.21 -21.70
N TRP A 118 0.20 -7.00 -20.51
CA TRP A 118 1.01 -8.03 -19.87
C TRP A 118 0.22 -9.28 -19.46
N ALA A 119 -1.10 -9.16 -19.26
CA ALA A 119 -1.97 -10.29 -18.89
C ALA A 119 -2.41 -11.14 -20.10
N LYS A 120 -2.21 -10.63 -21.32
CA LYS A 120 -2.63 -11.34 -22.53
C LYS A 120 -1.88 -12.67 -22.66
N GLY A 121 -2.63 -13.76 -22.76
CA GLY A 121 -2.07 -15.12 -22.85
C GLY A 121 -1.55 -15.68 -21.53
N GLN A 122 -1.64 -14.93 -20.44
CA GLN A 122 -1.24 -15.38 -19.11
C GLN A 122 -2.41 -16.07 -18.41
N LYS A 123 -2.09 -17.09 -17.62
CA LYS A 123 -3.08 -17.83 -16.83
C LYS A 123 -3.09 -17.27 -15.39
N PRO A 124 -4.26 -16.80 -14.89
CA PRO A 124 -4.34 -16.33 -13.51
C PRO A 124 -4.14 -17.49 -12.53
N VAL A 125 -3.54 -17.17 -11.39
CA VAL A 125 -3.35 -18.13 -10.28
C VAL A 125 -4.44 -18.02 -9.22
N LYS A 126 -5.09 -16.85 -9.13
CA LYS A 126 -6.15 -16.59 -8.14
C LYS A 126 -7.04 -15.45 -8.60
N THR A 127 -8.30 -15.50 -8.18
CA THR A 127 -9.23 -14.38 -8.27
C THR A 127 -9.81 -14.15 -6.89
N ILE A 128 -9.69 -12.94 -6.38
CA ILE A 128 -10.18 -12.53 -5.06
C ILE A 128 -10.96 -11.23 -5.26
N GLY A 129 -12.28 -11.28 -4.98
CA GLY A 129 -13.14 -10.13 -5.23
C GLY A 129 -13.08 -9.68 -6.68
N ASN A 130 -12.77 -8.41 -6.89
CA ASN A 130 -12.65 -7.80 -8.22
C ASN A 130 -11.22 -7.84 -8.79
N HIS A 131 -10.28 -8.48 -8.11
CA HIS A 131 -8.89 -8.59 -8.54
C HIS A 131 -8.55 -9.97 -9.09
N VAL A 132 -7.80 -9.99 -10.19
CA VAL A 132 -7.26 -11.19 -10.84
C VAL A 132 -5.75 -11.20 -10.69
N PHE A 133 -5.20 -12.24 -10.09
CA PHE A 133 -3.79 -12.34 -9.69
C PHE A 133 -3.01 -13.30 -10.59
N TYR A 134 -1.76 -12.93 -10.85
CA TYR A 134 -0.85 -13.69 -11.72
C TYR A 134 0.53 -13.83 -11.06
N LYS A 135 1.14 -14.98 -11.32
CA LYS A 135 2.56 -15.22 -10.99
C LYS A 135 3.35 -15.25 -12.30
N LEU A 136 4.06 -14.16 -12.54
CA LEU A 136 4.84 -14.00 -13.78
C LEU A 136 6.35 -14.10 -13.54
#